data_def1cc0c11d2f212397843446e1329be
#
_entry.id   def1cc0c11d2f212397843446e1329be
#
_cell.length_a   1.000
_cell.length_b   1.000
_cell.length_c   1.000
_cell.angle_alpha   90.00
_cell.angle_beta   90.00
_cell.angle_gamma   90.00
#
_symmetry.space_group_name_H-M   'P 1'
#
loop_
_entity.id
_entity.type
_entity.pdbx_description
1 polymer ?
#
loop_
_entity_poly.entity_id
_entity_poly.type
_entity_poly.pdbx_seq_one_letter_code
_entity_poly.pdbx_strand_id
1 'polypeptide(L)'
;MVGRLAESHRFIIILRTIMAITLIAMVLRMIPGGFGGRKYVPIVVALMPWFIIPTAAVAIIAFAIRQRALAVICVVCIMVQVCWYWGFIVPTDRLSVRARLAVTQSELDTTDRYARIMTLNAKEGAADADHIVRMVRDEHVEVLALQEVSHGLVQRLRDAGLEATLPYSNVAKWSAHDNGGVNALWSAAPMSDRYQEYHIFQRLMMVVCMRFHLVCLILNPL
;
A
#
# COMPACT_ATOMS: atom_id res chain seq x y z
N MET A 1 -36.48 -30.38 24.93
CA MET A 1 -36.05 -29.12 25.54
C MET A 1 -34.55 -29.02 25.57
N VAL A 2 -33.83 -30.03 26.03
CA VAL A 2 -32.35 -30.09 26.14
C VAL A 2 -31.66 -29.89 24.74
N GLY A 3 -32.17 -30.50 23.69
CA GLY A 3 -31.62 -30.38 22.33
C GLY A 3 -31.59 -28.93 21.78
N ARG A 4 -32.67 -28.18 21.99
CA ARG A 4 -32.77 -26.76 21.58
C ARG A 4 -31.82 -25.85 22.36
N LEU A 5 -31.57 -26.13 23.63
CA LEU A 5 -30.59 -25.40 24.47
C LEU A 5 -29.16 -25.70 24.01
N ALA A 6 -28.86 -26.96 23.67
CA ALA A 6 -27.55 -27.36 23.17
C ALA A 6 -27.26 -26.76 21.77
N GLU A 7 -28.23 -26.70 20.87
CA GLU A 7 -28.14 -26.04 19.57
C GLU A 7 -27.93 -24.53 19.73
N SER A 8 -28.67 -23.89 20.62
CA SER A 8 -28.52 -22.47 20.93
C SER A 8 -27.11 -22.16 21.46
N HIS A 9 -26.57 -23.03 22.32
CA HIS A 9 -25.23 -22.84 22.88
C HIS A 9 -24.12 -23.00 21.83
N ARG A 10 -24.22 -24.02 20.97
CA ARG A 10 -23.30 -24.22 19.84
C ARG A 10 -23.31 -23.03 18.88
N PHE A 11 -24.48 -22.51 18.57
CA PHE A 11 -24.65 -21.35 17.71
C PHE A 11 -23.93 -20.10 18.28
N ILE A 12 -24.11 -19.81 19.57
CA ILE A 12 -23.43 -18.69 20.23
C ILE A 12 -21.91 -18.89 20.22
N ILE A 13 -21.42 -20.12 20.40
CA ILE A 13 -19.98 -20.41 20.31
C ILE A 13 -19.46 -20.09 18.92
N ILE A 14 -20.16 -20.45 17.86
CA ILE A 14 -19.79 -20.15 16.46
C ILE A 14 -19.66 -18.63 16.27
N LEU A 15 -20.64 -17.84 16.70
CA LEU A 15 -20.60 -16.38 16.60
C LEU A 15 -19.39 -15.78 17.34
N ARG A 16 -19.12 -16.27 18.55
CA ARG A 16 -17.94 -15.83 19.33
C ARG A 16 -16.63 -16.22 18.67
N THR A 17 -16.56 -17.39 18.05
CA THR A 17 -15.37 -17.84 17.32
C THR A 17 -15.09 -16.95 16.12
N ILE A 18 -16.11 -16.59 15.33
CA ILE A 18 -15.98 -15.66 14.20
C ILE A 18 -15.44 -14.31 14.70
N MET A 19 -15.98 -13.80 15.82
CA MET A 19 -15.49 -12.56 16.40
C MET A 19 -14.06 -12.66 16.93
N ALA A 20 -13.69 -13.77 17.56
CA ALA A 20 -12.32 -13.99 18.03
C ALA A 20 -11.32 -13.98 16.86
N ILE A 21 -11.66 -14.63 15.74
CA ILE A 21 -10.84 -14.62 14.51
C ILE A 21 -10.70 -13.18 13.99
N THR A 22 -11.79 -12.42 13.92
CA THR A 22 -11.76 -11.02 13.50
C THR A 22 -10.86 -10.17 14.41
N LEU A 23 -10.99 -10.31 15.72
CA LEU A 23 -10.15 -9.57 16.69
C LEU A 23 -8.68 -9.93 16.55
N ILE A 24 -8.35 -11.21 16.39
CA ILE A 24 -6.97 -11.67 16.15
C ILE A 24 -6.43 -11.03 14.86
N ALA A 25 -7.20 -11.02 13.77
CA ALA A 25 -6.79 -10.39 12.52
C ALA A 25 -6.59 -8.87 12.69
N MET A 26 -7.45 -8.18 13.46
CA MET A 26 -7.29 -6.76 13.78
C MET A 26 -6.02 -6.49 14.59
N VAL A 27 -5.71 -7.33 15.58
CA VAL A 27 -4.47 -7.22 16.37
C VAL A 27 -3.24 -7.45 15.49
N LEU A 28 -3.26 -8.46 14.61
CA LEU A 28 -2.17 -8.73 13.67
C LEU A 28 -1.88 -7.53 12.76
N ARG A 29 -2.91 -6.78 12.37
CA ARG A 29 -2.75 -5.54 11.58
C ARG A 29 -2.02 -4.45 12.36
N MET A 30 -2.18 -4.39 13.69
CA MET A 30 -1.54 -3.37 14.53
C MET A 30 -0.07 -3.67 14.84
N ILE A 31 0.40 -4.89 14.57
CA ILE A 31 1.79 -5.26 14.80
C ILE A 31 2.69 -4.55 13.79
N PRO A 32 3.70 -3.77 14.23
CA PRO A 32 4.62 -3.09 13.33
C PRO A 32 5.32 -4.07 12.38
N GLY A 33 5.54 -3.64 11.13
CA GLY A 33 6.04 -4.48 10.03
C GLY A 33 7.40 -5.18 10.25
N GLY A 34 8.12 -4.90 11.34
CA GLY A 34 9.34 -5.62 11.72
C GLY A 34 9.11 -7.10 12.09
N PHE A 35 7.88 -7.48 12.46
CA PHE A 35 7.48 -8.88 12.65
C PHE A 35 6.91 -9.52 11.37
N GLY A 36 6.86 -8.78 10.27
CA GLY A 36 6.21 -9.15 9.00
C GLY A 36 6.93 -10.22 8.17
N GLY A 37 8.05 -10.79 8.66
CA GLY A 37 8.74 -11.90 7.99
C GLY A 37 7.96 -13.22 7.94
N ARG A 38 6.77 -13.28 8.53
CA ARG A 38 5.91 -14.47 8.43
C ARG A 38 5.05 -14.36 7.17
N LYS A 39 5.26 -15.28 6.25
CA LYS A 39 4.64 -15.39 4.92
C LYS A 39 3.12 -15.14 4.89
N TYR A 40 2.40 -15.44 5.97
CA TYR A 40 0.93 -15.42 5.99
C TYR A 40 0.33 -14.14 6.60
N VAL A 41 1.09 -13.37 7.40
CA VAL A 41 0.58 -12.15 8.03
C VAL A 41 0.14 -11.10 7.02
N PRO A 42 0.91 -10.80 5.96
CA PRO A 42 0.47 -9.86 4.92
C PRO A 42 -0.84 -10.26 4.23
N ILE A 43 -1.05 -11.57 4.02
CA ILE A 43 -2.28 -12.10 3.41
C ILE A 43 -3.49 -11.83 4.31
N VAL A 44 -3.37 -12.13 5.61
CA VAL A 44 -4.45 -11.87 6.59
C VAL A 44 -4.77 -10.37 6.65
N VAL A 45 -3.74 -9.52 6.66
CA VAL A 45 -3.90 -8.06 6.67
C VAL A 45 -4.56 -7.55 5.38
N ALA A 46 -4.21 -8.11 4.22
CA ALA A 46 -4.82 -7.76 2.94
C ALA A 46 -6.31 -8.15 2.87
N LEU A 47 -6.70 -9.23 3.56
CA LEU A 47 -8.09 -9.69 3.63
C LEU A 47 -8.94 -8.90 4.65
N MET A 48 -8.34 -7.99 5.44
CA MET A 48 -9.06 -7.25 6.49
C MET A 48 -10.34 -6.53 6.03
N PRO A 49 -10.42 -5.89 4.84
CA PRO A 49 -11.66 -5.25 4.40
C PRO A 49 -12.84 -6.22 4.34
N TRP A 50 -12.58 -7.48 4.00
CA TRP A 50 -13.61 -8.52 3.88
C TRP A 50 -14.15 -8.98 5.24
N PHE A 51 -13.41 -8.77 6.34
CA PHE A 51 -13.88 -9.11 7.70
C PHE A 51 -15.04 -8.22 8.17
N ILE A 52 -15.30 -7.09 7.53
CA ILE A 52 -16.48 -6.26 7.82
C ILE A 52 -17.76 -7.05 7.59
N ILE A 53 -17.83 -7.87 6.54
CA ILE A 53 -19.05 -8.63 6.17
C ILE A 53 -19.45 -9.63 7.26
N PRO A 54 -18.58 -10.59 7.67
CA PRO A 54 -18.95 -11.52 8.73
C PRO A 54 -19.17 -10.82 10.08
N THR A 55 -18.45 -9.73 10.37
CA THR A 55 -18.66 -8.96 11.60
C THR A 55 -20.03 -8.30 11.63
N ALA A 56 -20.48 -7.74 10.52
CA ALA A 56 -21.83 -7.15 10.38
C ALA A 56 -22.92 -8.23 10.51
N ALA A 57 -22.72 -9.38 9.90
CA ALA A 57 -23.66 -10.50 10.04
C ALA A 57 -23.77 -10.95 11.51
N VAL A 58 -22.64 -11.10 12.22
CA VAL A 58 -22.63 -11.45 13.64
C VAL A 58 -23.30 -10.36 14.46
N ALA A 59 -23.09 -9.07 14.16
CA ALA A 59 -23.75 -7.95 14.84
C ALA A 59 -25.27 -8.03 14.75
N ILE A 60 -25.80 -8.22 13.55
CA ILE A 60 -27.24 -8.33 13.30
C ILE A 60 -27.83 -9.52 14.06
N ILE A 61 -27.20 -10.68 13.97
CA ILE A 61 -27.66 -11.90 14.64
C ILE A 61 -27.59 -11.72 16.17
N ALA A 62 -26.48 -11.20 16.71
CA ALA A 62 -26.31 -10.98 18.14
C ALA A 62 -27.34 -9.99 18.69
N PHE A 63 -27.69 -8.97 17.92
CA PHE A 63 -28.77 -8.03 18.27
C PHE A 63 -30.13 -8.74 18.31
N ALA A 64 -30.44 -9.57 17.29
CA ALA A 64 -31.71 -10.30 17.19
C ALA A 64 -31.90 -11.29 18.36
N ILE A 65 -30.84 -11.99 18.77
CA ILE A 65 -30.86 -12.95 19.89
C ILE A 65 -30.60 -12.30 21.25
N ARG A 66 -30.56 -10.97 21.31
CA ARG A 66 -30.34 -10.14 22.52
C ARG A 66 -29.00 -10.36 23.22
N GLN A 67 -27.98 -10.79 22.50
CA GLN A 67 -26.58 -10.87 22.99
C GLN A 67 -25.92 -9.48 22.94
N ARG A 68 -26.34 -8.57 23.84
CA ARG A 68 -25.97 -7.14 23.81
C ARG A 68 -24.45 -6.91 23.82
N ALA A 69 -23.71 -7.63 24.68
CA ALA A 69 -22.27 -7.48 24.77
C ALA A 69 -21.57 -7.84 23.44
N LEU A 70 -21.96 -8.94 22.81
CA LEU A 70 -21.40 -9.37 21.52
C LEU A 70 -21.75 -8.36 20.42
N ALA A 71 -22.98 -7.85 20.39
CA ALA A 71 -23.40 -6.85 19.42
C ALA A 71 -22.58 -5.55 19.55
N VAL A 72 -22.34 -5.07 20.78
CA VAL A 72 -21.51 -3.88 21.03
C VAL A 72 -20.08 -4.08 20.55
N ILE A 73 -19.46 -5.24 20.86
CA ILE A 73 -18.11 -5.57 20.39
C ILE A 73 -18.05 -5.55 18.86
N CYS A 74 -19.04 -6.13 18.17
CA CYS A 74 -19.10 -6.13 16.72
C CYS A 74 -19.19 -4.70 16.16
N VAL A 75 -20.04 -3.85 16.73
CA VAL A 75 -20.18 -2.47 16.29
C VAL A 75 -18.88 -1.69 16.47
N VAL A 76 -18.19 -1.86 17.60
CA VAL A 76 -16.90 -1.21 17.85
C VAL A 76 -15.87 -1.69 16.82
N CYS A 77 -15.80 -3.00 16.54
CA CYS A 77 -14.90 -3.55 15.53
C CYS A 77 -15.18 -3.01 14.13
N ILE A 78 -16.45 -2.86 13.76
CA ILE A 78 -16.84 -2.27 12.46
C ILE A 78 -16.40 -0.80 12.40
N MET A 79 -16.65 -0.03 13.45
CA MET A 79 -16.22 1.38 13.49
C MET A 79 -14.72 1.52 13.33
N VAL A 80 -13.92 0.72 14.04
CA VAL A 80 -12.45 0.72 13.90
C VAL A 80 -12.03 0.36 12.48
N GLN A 81 -12.63 -0.67 11.87
CA GLN A 81 -12.32 -1.07 10.50
C GLN A 81 -12.68 0.04 9.51
N VAL A 82 -13.86 0.67 9.64
CA VAL A 82 -14.26 1.80 8.79
C VAL A 82 -13.29 2.97 8.95
N CYS A 83 -12.87 3.32 10.18
CA CYS A 83 -11.87 4.35 10.40
C CYS A 83 -10.53 4.05 9.72
N TRP A 84 -10.08 2.78 9.74
CA TRP A 84 -8.85 2.38 9.05
C TRP A 84 -8.90 2.54 7.53
N TYR A 85 -10.09 2.40 6.94
CA TYR A 85 -10.29 2.51 5.49
C TYR A 85 -10.87 3.86 5.05
N TRP A 86 -11.17 4.75 6.01
CA TRP A 86 -11.78 6.04 5.71
C TRP A 86 -10.99 6.85 4.67
N GLY A 87 -9.68 6.91 4.81
CA GLY A 87 -8.80 7.63 3.89
C GLY A 87 -8.78 7.06 2.45
N PHE A 88 -9.16 5.78 2.26
CA PHE A 88 -9.31 5.18 0.94
C PHE A 88 -10.69 5.42 0.32
N ILE A 89 -11.73 5.59 1.16
CA ILE A 89 -13.12 5.78 0.71
C ILE A 89 -13.38 7.25 0.44
N VAL A 90 -12.86 8.13 1.29
CA VAL A 90 -13.04 9.57 1.20
C VAL A 90 -11.68 10.22 0.97
N PRO A 91 -11.37 10.63 -0.26
CA PRO A 91 -10.16 11.38 -0.55
C PRO A 91 -10.19 12.69 0.24
N THR A 92 -9.41 12.77 1.32
CA THR A 92 -9.36 13.95 2.19
C THR A 92 -8.34 14.97 1.72
N ASP A 93 -7.33 14.52 0.98
CA ASP A 93 -6.23 15.36 0.58
C ASP A 93 -6.50 16.01 -0.77
N ARG A 94 -7.08 17.22 -0.71
CA ARG A 94 -7.08 18.11 -1.86
C ARG A 94 -5.72 18.78 -1.93
N LEU A 95 -5.10 18.72 -3.11
CA LEU A 95 -3.89 19.48 -3.39
C LEU A 95 -4.10 20.95 -2.98
N SER A 96 -3.17 21.51 -2.23
CA SER A 96 -3.18 22.95 -1.97
C SER A 96 -3.13 23.71 -3.30
N VAL A 97 -3.62 24.95 -3.32
CA VAL A 97 -3.59 25.76 -4.54
C VAL A 97 -2.16 25.86 -5.10
N ARG A 98 -1.16 26.00 -4.22
CA ARG A 98 0.26 26.04 -4.64
C ARG A 98 0.73 24.72 -5.23
N ALA A 99 0.38 23.58 -4.61
CA ALA A 99 0.71 22.28 -5.15
C ALA A 99 0.03 22.03 -6.50
N ARG A 100 -1.23 22.45 -6.66
CA ARG A 100 -1.94 22.35 -7.94
C ARG A 100 -1.28 23.17 -9.01
N LEU A 101 -0.87 24.41 -8.70
CA LEU A 101 -0.15 25.27 -9.66
C LEU A 101 1.19 24.64 -10.06
N ALA A 102 1.96 24.12 -9.09
CA ALA A 102 3.24 23.46 -9.35
C ALA A 102 3.09 22.24 -10.29
N VAL A 103 2.06 21.40 -10.08
CA VAL A 103 1.84 20.22 -10.94
C VAL A 103 1.17 20.53 -12.29
N THR A 104 0.67 21.73 -12.51
CA THR A 104 0.14 22.18 -13.82
C THR A 104 1.15 22.89 -14.68
N GLN A 105 2.36 23.18 -14.15
CA GLN A 105 3.44 23.76 -14.95
C GLN A 105 3.92 22.79 -16.03
N SER A 106 4.23 23.32 -17.21
CA SER A 106 4.69 22.53 -18.36
C SER A 106 6.17 22.18 -18.29
N GLU A 107 6.92 22.81 -17.40
CA GLU A 107 8.36 22.58 -17.21
C GLU A 107 8.64 21.96 -15.85
N LEU A 108 9.69 21.11 -15.80
CA LEU A 108 10.21 20.53 -14.57
C LEU A 108 10.90 21.62 -13.74
N ASP A 109 10.37 21.89 -12.54
CA ASP A 109 11.01 22.76 -11.56
C ASP A 109 11.50 21.94 -10.35
N THR A 110 12.74 21.50 -10.42
CA THR A 110 13.39 20.75 -9.34
C THR A 110 13.78 21.63 -8.15
N THR A 111 13.51 22.92 -8.20
CA THR A 111 13.86 23.90 -7.13
C THR A 111 12.69 24.20 -6.20
N ASP A 112 11.47 23.86 -6.60
CA ASP A 112 10.29 24.06 -5.80
C ASP A 112 10.19 23.01 -4.66
N ARG A 113 9.07 23.00 -3.92
CA ARG A 113 8.82 22.06 -2.83
C ARG A 113 7.90 20.91 -3.22
N TYR A 114 7.58 20.78 -4.48
CA TYR A 114 6.63 19.81 -5.00
C TYR A 114 7.33 18.93 -6.03
N ALA A 115 6.95 17.68 -6.10
CA ALA A 115 7.45 16.75 -7.10
C ALA A 115 6.30 15.88 -7.64
N ARG A 116 6.33 15.60 -8.92
CA ARG A 116 5.44 14.61 -9.55
C ARG A 116 6.07 13.24 -9.43
N ILE A 117 5.37 12.36 -8.71
CA ILE A 117 5.85 11.00 -8.46
C ILE A 117 4.98 10.00 -9.19
N MET A 118 5.60 9.17 -9.99
CA MET A 118 5.00 7.99 -10.58
C MET A 118 5.46 6.74 -9.84
N THR A 119 4.52 5.87 -9.46
CA THR A 119 4.83 4.55 -8.89
C THR A 119 4.13 3.47 -9.68
N LEU A 120 4.86 2.38 -9.97
CA LEU A 120 4.36 1.27 -10.76
C LEU A 120 5.03 -0.04 -10.31
N ASN A 121 4.22 -1.10 -10.13
CA ASN A 121 4.75 -2.47 -10.03
C ASN A 121 5.02 -2.99 -11.44
N ALA A 122 6.28 -3.34 -11.71
CA ALA A 122 6.74 -3.76 -13.03
C ALA A 122 6.48 -5.25 -13.33
N LYS A 123 5.80 -5.98 -12.42
CA LYS A 123 5.43 -7.39 -12.60
C LYS A 123 6.64 -8.24 -13.07
N GLU A 124 7.62 -8.38 -12.19
CA GLU A 124 8.86 -9.12 -12.48
C GLU A 124 9.64 -8.58 -13.69
N GLY A 125 9.50 -7.28 -13.95
CA GLY A 125 10.14 -6.61 -15.09
C GLY A 125 9.44 -6.83 -16.43
N ALA A 126 8.19 -7.30 -16.45
CA ALA A 126 7.41 -7.48 -17.67
C ALA A 126 6.85 -6.17 -18.25
N ALA A 127 6.92 -5.08 -17.50
CA ALA A 127 6.41 -3.79 -17.94
C ALA A 127 7.11 -3.29 -19.22
N ASP A 128 6.36 -2.55 -20.05
CA ASP A 128 6.84 -1.93 -21.26
C ASP A 128 7.67 -0.66 -20.94
N ALA A 129 8.97 -0.73 -21.19
CA ALA A 129 9.91 0.35 -20.91
C ALA A 129 9.64 1.61 -21.73
N ASP A 130 9.30 1.47 -23.02
CA ASP A 130 9.03 2.60 -23.89
C ASP A 130 7.78 3.34 -23.44
N HIS A 131 6.76 2.60 -23.00
CA HIS A 131 5.54 3.19 -22.45
C HIS A 131 5.82 3.96 -21.15
N ILE A 132 6.60 3.38 -20.23
CA ILE A 132 7.01 4.04 -18.99
C ILE A 132 7.76 5.34 -19.30
N VAL A 133 8.74 5.31 -20.22
CA VAL A 133 9.54 6.50 -20.55
C VAL A 133 8.68 7.58 -21.20
N ARG A 134 7.74 7.20 -22.09
CA ARG A 134 6.77 8.17 -22.64
C ARG A 134 5.94 8.80 -21.53
N MET A 135 5.36 8.01 -20.63
CA MET A 135 4.57 8.55 -19.51
C MET A 135 5.39 9.48 -18.62
N VAL A 136 6.66 9.12 -18.32
CA VAL A 136 7.54 9.99 -17.54
C VAL A 136 7.72 11.35 -18.19
N ARG A 137 7.87 11.40 -19.52
CA ARG A 137 8.01 12.65 -20.27
C ARG A 137 6.71 13.42 -20.35
N ASP A 138 5.63 12.77 -20.77
CA ASP A 138 4.33 13.39 -21.04
C ASP A 138 3.71 13.97 -19.76
N GLU A 139 3.86 13.25 -18.63
CA GLU A 139 3.34 13.67 -17.33
C GLU A 139 4.36 14.50 -16.51
N HIS A 140 5.52 14.79 -17.08
CA HIS A 140 6.60 15.53 -16.42
C HIS A 140 6.95 14.96 -15.04
N VAL A 141 7.15 13.64 -14.97
CA VAL A 141 7.47 12.92 -13.74
C VAL A 141 8.88 13.27 -13.27
N GLU A 142 9.02 13.64 -12.01
CA GLU A 142 10.29 14.00 -11.38
C GLU A 142 10.89 12.85 -10.57
N VAL A 143 10.03 11.95 -10.08
CA VAL A 143 10.46 10.76 -9.35
C VAL A 143 9.69 9.54 -9.85
N LEU A 144 10.41 8.55 -10.34
CA LEU A 144 9.84 7.25 -10.76
C LEU A 144 10.24 6.18 -9.76
N ALA A 145 9.26 5.56 -9.10
CA ALA A 145 9.45 4.46 -8.15
C ALA A 145 8.86 3.17 -8.73
N LEU A 146 9.72 2.23 -9.09
CA LEU A 146 9.33 0.93 -9.63
C LEU A 146 9.53 -0.18 -8.61
N GLN A 147 8.58 -1.11 -8.54
CA GLN A 147 8.66 -2.35 -7.79
C GLN A 147 8.80 -3.53 -8.76
N GLU A 148 9.35 -4.63 -8.27
CA GLU A 148 9.57 -5.87 -9.04
C GLU A 148 10.35 -5.65 -10.35
N VAL A 149 11.41 -4.84 -10.26
CA VAL A 149 12.27 -4.53 -11.39
C VAL A 149 13.27 -5.66 -11.61
N SER A 150 13.42 -6.12 -12.85
CA SER A 150 14.44 -7.05 -13.27
C SER A 150 15.64 -6.35 -13.92
N HIS A 151 16.79 -7.03 -14.00
CA HIS A 151 17.96 -6.52 -14.73
C HIS A 151 17.62 -6.14 -16.18
N GLY A 152 16.83 -6.98 -16.85
CA GLY A 152 16.40 -6.72 -18.21
C GLY A 152 15.54 -5.48 -18.37
N LEU A 153 14.67 -5.18 -17.38
CA LEU A 153 13.88 -3.96 -17.42
C LEU A 153 14.75 -2.71 -17.23
N VAL A 154 15.71 -2.74 -16.30
CA VAL A 154 16.65 -1.61 -16.10
C VAL A 154 17.37 -1.28 -17.40
N GLN A 155 17.85 -2.30 -18.12
CA GLN A 155 18.52 -2.09 -19.41
C GLN A 155 17.58 -1.50 -20.44
N ARG A 156 16.35 -2.04 -20.60
CA ARG A 156 15.37 -1.51 -21.55
C ARG A 156 14.97 -0.07 -21.24
N LEU A 157 14.82 0.29 -19.94
CA LEU A 157 14.54 1.68 -19.53
C LEU A 157 15.68 2.63 -19.91
N ARG A 158 16.93 2.18 -19.76
CA ARG A 158 18.11 2.94 -20.18
C ARG A 158 18.15 3.10 -21.70
N ASP A 159 17.93 2.03 -22.45
CA ASP A 159 17.92 2.02 -23.91
C ASP A 159 16.78 2.91 -24.47
N ALA A 160 15.63 2.96 -23.79
CA ALA A 160 14.52 3.85 -24.09
C ALA A 160 14.78 5.33 -23.70
N GLY A 161 15.92 5.62 -23.07
CA GLY A 161 16.38 6.97 -22.76
C GLY A 161 15.79 7.58 -21.49
N LEU A 162 15.45 6.75 -20.49
CA LEU A 162 14.95 7.23 -19.17
C LEU A 162 15.94 8.19 -18.51
N GLU A 163 17.24 7.90 -18.60
CA GLU A 163 18.31 8.67 -17.95
C GLU A 163 18.43 10.11 -18.52
N ALA A 164 17.90 10.39 -19.70
CA ALA A 164 17.84 11.75 -20.24
C ALA A 164 16.87 12.65 -19.46
N THR A 165 15.83 12.07 -18.87
CA THR A 165 14.83 12.81 -18.08
C THR A 165 15.09 12.66 -16.57
N LEU A 166 15.48 11.45 -16.11
CA LEU A 166 15.71 11.12 -14.71
C LEU A 166 17.15 10.58 -14.56
N PRO A 167 18.18 11.45 -14.49
CA PRO A 167 19.59 11.04 -14.53
C PRO A 167 20.08 10.36 -13.24
N TYR A 168 19.38 10.56 -12.12
CA TYR A 168 19.79 9.97 -10.86
C TYR A 168 19.00 8.70 -10.59
N SER A 169 19.69 7.59 -10.37
CA SER A 169 19.04 6.31 -10.10
C SER A 169 19.62 5.61 -8.87
N ASN A 170 18.77 4.90 -8.17
CA ASN A 170 19.15 3.96 -7.13
C ASN A 170 18.34 2.67 -7.32
N VAL A 171 19.04 1.61 -7.68
CA VAL A 171 18.47 0.28 -7.88
C VAL A 171 18.95 -0.61 -6.76
N ALA A 172 18.02 -1.26 -6.03
CA ALA A 172 18.38 -2.16 -4.95
C ALA A 172 19.25 -3.32 -5.47
N LYS A 173 20.13 -3.82 -4.61
CA LYS A 173 20.98 -4.97 -4.96
C LYS A 173 20.09 -6.21 -5.12
N TRP A 174 20.29 -6.94 -6.21
CA TRP A 174 19.61 -8.21 -6.42
C TRP A 174 20.14 -9.27 -5.48
N SER A 175 19.24 -10.07 -4.94
CA SER A 175 19.53 -11.21 -4.08
C SER A 175 18.86 -12.46 -4.64
N ALA A 176 19.45 -13.62 -4.41
CA ALA A 176 18.87 -14.91 -4.80
C ALA A 176 17.52 -15.22 -4.09
N HIS A 177 17.18 -14.44 -3.05
CA HIS A 177 15.94 -14.59 -2.28
C HIS A 177 14.85 -13.59 -2.70
N ASP A 178 15.12 -12.74 -3.72
CA ASP A 178 14.15 -11.78 -4.21
C ASP A 178 13.06 -12.50 -5.01
N ASN A 179 11.83 -12.48 -4.49
CA ASN A 179 10.65 -12.98 -5.17
C ASN A 179 10.19 -11.96 -6.23
N GLY A 180 10.59 -12.13 -7.48
CA GLY A 180 10.03 -11.40 -8.62
C GLY A 180 10.72 -10.10 -8.99
N GLY A 181 11.80 -9.68 -8.31
CA GLY A 181 12.55 -8.48 -8.64
C GLY A 181 12.81 -7.54 -7.48
N VAL A 182 13.52 -6.45 -7.75
CA VAL A 182 13.92 -5.45 -6.74
C VAL A 182 13.14 -4.15 -6.90
N ASN A 183 13.23 -3.29 -5.87
CA ASN A 183 12.73 -1.92 -5.97
C ASN A 183 13.80 -1.01 -6.56
N ALA A 184 13.37 -0.05 -7.38
CA ALA A 184 14.27 0.92 -7.99
C ALA A 184 13.61 2.31 -8.00
N LEU A 185 14.46 3.33 -7.91
CA LEU A 185 14.05 4.72 -7.92
C LEU A 185 14.90 5.49 -8.94
N TRP A 186 14.25 6.34 -9.71
CA TRP A 186 14.88 7.34 -10.58
C TRP A 186 14.38 8.72 -10.21
N SER A 187 15.22 9.74 -10.35
CA SER A 187 14.91 11.12 -10.00
C SER A 187 15.54 12.12 -10.94
N ALA A 188 14.84 13.23 -11.18
CA ALA A 188 15.37 14.39 -11.89
C ALA A 188 16.36 15.19 -11.03
N ALA A 189 16.22 15.15 -9.69
CA ALA A 189 17.09 15.82 -8.74
C ALA A 189 18.06 14.85 -8.06
N PRO A 190 19.25 15.32 -7.60
CA PRO A 190 20.19 14.48 -6.87
C PRO A 190 19.56 13.87 -5.62
N MET A 191 19.82 12.58 -5.40
CA MET A 191 19.36 11.85 -4.24
C MET A 191 20.44 11.79 -3.16
N SER A 192 20.08 11.94 -1.88
CA SER A 192 21.00 11.74 -0.77
C SER A 192 21.02 10.26 -0.34
N ASP A 193 22.20 9.72 0.01
CA ASP A 193 22.42 8.33 0.41
C ASP A 193 21.85 7.97 1.79
N ARG A 194 20.70 8.52 2.17
CA ARG A 194 20.02 8.15 3.41
C ARG A 194 19.03 7.02 3.12
N TYR A 195 19.49 5.78 3.28
CA TYR A 195 18.59 4.62 3.28
C TYR A 195 18.65 3.90 4.62
N GLN A 196 17.50 3.34 5.02
CA GLN A 196 17.39 2.40 6.13
C GLN A 196 17.19 1.00 5.59
N GLU A 197 18.13 0.11 5.85
CA GLU A 197 18.04 -1.29 5.48
C GLU A 197 17.20 -2.05 6.52
N TYR A 198 16.02 -2.53 6.13
CA TYR A 198 15.20 -3.41 6.95
C TYR A 198 15.38 -4.86 6.49
N HIS A 199 15.97 -5.68 7.34
CA HIS A 199 16.47 -7.02 7.08
C HIS A 199 15.47 -8.14 6.74
N ILE A 200 14.17 -7.91 6.57
CA ILE A 200 13.22 -9.04 6.44
C ILE A 200 12.48 -9.09 5.10
N PHE A 201 12.36 -8.01 4.42
CA PHE A 201 12.04 -7.87 3.00
C PHE A 201 12.82 -6.66 2.54
N GLN A 202 13.54 -6.74 1.44
CA GLN A 202 14.23 -5.59 0.86
C GLN A 202 13.19 -4.53 0.46
N ARG A 203 12.58 -3.91 1.46
CA ARG A 203 11.89 -2.66 1.27
C ARG A 203 12.98 -1.61 1.23
N LEU A 204 13.38 -1.27 0.03
CA LEU A 204 14.08 -0.03 -0.20
C LEU A 204 13.12 1.10 0.19
N MET A 205 13.05 1.39 1.47
CA MET A 205 12.45 2.61 1.95
C MET A 205 13.52 3.68 1.80
N MET A 206 13.71 4.10 0.55
CA MET A 206 14.51 5.27 0.27
C MET A 206 13.72 6.46 0.80
N VAL A 207 14.09 6.93 1.98
CA VAL A 207 13.70 8.26 2.41
C VAL A 207 14.56 9.21 1.56
N VAL A 208 14.06 9.51 0.37
CA VAL A 208 14.55 10.65 -0.37
C VAL A 208 14.22 11.84 0.54
N CYS A 209 15.20 12.35 1.25
CA CYS A 209 15.07 13.60 1.98
C CYS A 209 15.08 14.75 0.96
N MET A 210 14.09 14.69 0.06
CA MET A 210 13.74 15.84 -0.73
C MET A 210 13.05 16.81 0.23
N ARG A 211 13.40 18.08 0.20
CA ARG A 211 12.65 19.17 0.85
C ARG A 211 11.25 19.36 0.23
N PHE A 212 10.65 18.30 -0.29
CA PHE A 212 9.41 18.33 -1.05
C PHE A 212 8.22 17.98 -0.17
N HIS A 213 7.14 18.74 -0.34
CA HIS A 213 5.81 18.28 0.05
C HIS A 213 5.32 17.32 -1.05
N LEU A 214 5.23 16.05 -0.71
CA LEU A 214 4.92 14.95 -1.62
C LEU A 214 3.55 15.15 -2.27
N VAL A 215 3.51 15.31 -3.59
CA VAL A 215 2.30 15.18 -4.41
C VAL A 215 2.36 13.82 -5.08
N CYS A 216 1.63 12.84 -4.52
CA CYS A 216 1.57 11.50 -5.08
C CYS A 216 0.48 11.45 -6.17
N LEU A 217 0.88 11.33 -7.43
CA LEU A 217 0.00 10.92 -8.52
C LEU A 217 0.03 9.38 -8.58
N ILE A 218 -1.01 8.75 -8.06
CA ILE A 218 -1.25 7.33 -8.29
C ILE A 218 -1.95 7.22 -9.63
N LEU A 219 -1.21 6.87 -10.67
CA LEU A 219 -1.79 6.46 -11.93
C LEU A 219 -2.27 5.02 -11.77
N ASN A 220 -3.59 4.83 -11.76
CA ASN A 220 -4.20 3.51 -11.85
C ASN A 220 -3.90 2.96 -13.26
N PRO A 221 -3.36 1.75 -13.44
CA PRO A 221 -3.27 1.14 -14.76
C PRO A 221 -4.69 0.86 -15.27
N LEU A 222 -5.02 1.36 -16.45
CA LEU A 222 -6.14 0.90 -17.27
C LEU A 222 -5.88 -0.52 -17.78
#